data_d592d9046768fe550dc9e0fa3ac874ad
#
_entry.id   d592d9046768fe550dc9e0fa3ac874ad
#
_cell.length_a   1.000
_cell.length_b   1.000
_cell.length_c   1.000
_cell.angle_alpha   90.00
_cell.angle_beta   90.00
_cell.angle_gamma   90.00
#
_symmetry.space_group_name_H-M   'P 1'
#
loop_
_entity.id
_entity.type
_entity.pdbx_description
1 polymer ?
#
loop_
_entity_poly.entity_id
_entity_poly.type
_entity_poly.pdbx_seq_one_letter_code
_entity_poly.pdbx_strand_id
1 'polypeptide(L)'
;MKIHPLAHVDDTVTLGEGTRVWQFASITRGTVMGRDCSVSPFAMLDGSVYGDGVIVSGGVMAGAGFRVGNNVFLGPNVVLCNDLWPFADKEGYDDPALRSGERFAVVIEDGAAIGAGAVILPGVRIGAGAVVAAGAVVERDVPGGMVIHRNGYHGVHVPAHWRESRMRWVK
;
A
#
# COMPACT_ATOMS: atom_id res chain seq x y z
N MET A 1 8.57 -15.46 11.14
CA MET A 1 8.42 -14.02 11.45
C MET A 1 9.73 -13.48 11.98
N LYS A 2 10.21 -12.33 11.52
CA LYS A 2 11.43 -11.66 12.00
C LYS A 2 11.15 -10.16 12.17
N ILE A 3 11.12 -9.69 13.39
CA ILE A 3 10.92 -8.28 13.73
C ILE A 3 12.25 -7.72 14.23
N HIS A 4 12.71 -6.61 13.61
CA HIS A 4 13.93 -5.94 14.06
C HIS A 4 13.71 -5.29 15.43
N PRO A 5 14.67 -5.35 16.37
CA PRO A 5 14.49 -4.79 17.73
C PRO A 5 14.18 -3.29 17.78
N LEU A 6 14.52 -2.53 16.75
CA LEU A 6 14.20 -1.11 16.62
C LEU A 6 12.93 -0.83 15.81
N ALA A 7 12.14 -1.84 15.45
CA ALA A 7 10.82 -1.65 14.89
C ALA A 7 9.79 -1.51 16.02
N HIS A 8 8.76 -0.71 15.79
CA HIS A 8 7.59 -0.64 16.67
C HIS A 8 6.44 -1.45 16.08
N VAL A 9 6.03 -2.50 16.78
CA VAL A 9 4.86 -3.32 16.41
C VAL A 9 4.04 -3.48 17.68
N ASP A 10 2.81 -2.95 17.69
CA ASP A 10 1.98 -3.02 18.90
C ASP A 10 1.30 -4.41 19.06
N ASP A 11 0.77 -4.66 20.26
CA ASP A 11 0.21 -5.95 20.66
C ASP A 11 -1.08 -6.34 19.90
N THR A 12 -1.70 -5.39 19.20
CA THR A 12 -2.94 -5.61 18.44
C THR A 12 -2.67 -6.09 17.02
N VAL A 13 -1.41 -6.03 16.56
CA VAL A 13 -0.99 -6.36 15.21
C VAL A 13 -0.91 -7.87 14.99
N THR A 14 -1.41 -8.34 13.86
CA THR A 14 -1.27 -9.73 13.44
C THR A 14 -0.36 -9.80 12.21
N LEU A 15 0.74 -10.56 12.33
CA LEU A 15 1.69 -10.81 11.22
C LEU A 15 1.72 -12.30 10.88
N GLY A 16 1.58 -12.62 9.61
CA GLY A 16 1.70 -14.00 9.10
C GLY A 16 3.13 -14.54 9.14
N GLU A 17 3.24 -15.86 9.03
CA GLU A 17 4.53 -16.55 8.99
C GLU A 17 5.44 -16.02 7.86
N GLY A 18 6.74 -16.03 8.06
CA GLY A 18 7.72 -15.55 7.07
C GLY A 18 7.83 -14.03 6.95
N THR A 19 6.88 -13.27 7.50
CA THR A 19 6.89 -11.81 7.43
C THR A 19 8.06 -11.20 8.18
N ARG A 20 8.66 -10.16 7.59
CA ARG A 20 9.84 -9.45 8.08
C ARG A 20 9.56 -7.97 8.24
N VAL A 21 9.88 -7.43 9.42
CA VAL A 21 9.75 -6.00 9.74
C VAL A 21 11.14 -5.46 10.08
N TRP A 22 11.56 -4.44 9.34
CA TRP A 22 12.88 -3.85 9.46
C TRP A 22 12.89 -2.68 10.47
N GLN A 23 14.09 -2.19 10.80
CA GLN A 23 14.29 -1.14 11.81
C GLN A 23 13.48 0.12 11.50
N PHE A 24 13.00 0.78 12.55
CA PHE A 24 12.24 2.03 12.50
C PHE A 24 10.92 1.99 11.72
N ALA A 25 10.45 0.80 11.31
CA ALA A 25 9.08 0.64 10.86
C ALA A 25 8.13 0.72 12.05
N SER A 26 6.93 1.29 11.84
CA SER A 26 5.87 1.37 12.84
C SER A 26 4.62 0.69 12.29
N ILE A 27 4.12 -0.33 13.00
CA ILE A 27 2.91 -1.08 12.63
C ILE A 27 2.00 -1.10 13.85
N THR A 28 0.78 -0.57 13.72
CA THR A 28 -0.10 -0.30 14.87
C THR A 28 -1.58 -0.57 14.59
N ARG A 29 -2.42 -0.40 15.61
CA ARG A 29 -3.90 -0.37 15.59
C ARG A 29 -4.56 -1.54 14.88
N GLY A 30 -4.18 -2.76 15.23
CA GLY A 30 -4.81 -3.95 14.68
C GLY A 30 -4.53 -4.21 13.21
N THR A 31 -3.44 -3.66 12.67
CA THR A 31 -2.97 -4.00 11.32
C THR A 31 -2.82 -5.52 11.18
N VAL A 32 -3.37 -6.06 10.09
CA VAL A 32 -3.25 -7.48 9.76
C VAL A 32 -2.42 -7.63 8.50
N MET A 33 -1.35 -8.42 8.55
CA MET A 33 -0.53 -8.77 7.38
C MET A 33 -0.51 -10.28 7.19
N GLY A 34 -0.59 -10.71 5.95
CA GLY A 34 -0.44 -12.11 5.57
C GLY A 34 1.00 -12.62 5.72
N ARG A 35 1.28 -13.75 5.08
CA ARG A 35 2.57 -14.44 5.13
C ARG A 35 3.58 -13.82 4.16
N ASP A 36 4.86 -14.05 4.43
CA ASP A 36 5.99 -13.72 3.54
C ASP A 36 6.06 -12.24 3.11
N CYS A 37 5.48 -11.34 3.91
CA CYS A 37 5.55 -9.91 3.67
C CYS A 37 6.91 -9.31 4.09
N SER A 38 7.22 -8.14 3.55
CA SER A 38 8.41 -7.37 3.94
C SER A 38 8.05 -5.91 4.16
N VAL A 39 8.30 -5.39 5.37
CA VAL A 39 8.07 -3.99 5.73
C VAL A 39 9.42 -3.32 5.95
N SER A 40 9.78 -2.44 5.05
CA SER A 40 11.07 -1.74 5.03
C SER A 40 11.15 -0.62 6.09
N PRO A 41 12.37 -0.09 6.37
CA PRO A 41 12.55 0.96 7.35
C PRO A 41 11.68 2.20 7.10
N PHE A 42 11.24 2.84 8.20
CA PHE A 42 10.44 4.07 8.20
C PHE A 42 9.05 3.95 7.56
N ALA A 43 8.59 2.76 7.20
CA ALA A 43 7.19 2.56 6.82
C ALA A 43 6.30 2.70 8.05
N MET A 44 5.13 3.36 7.89
CA MET A 44 4.12 3.50 8.92
C MET A 44 2.80 2.90 8.42
N LEU A 45 2.35 1.83 9.11
CA LEU A 45 1.13 1.10 8.79
C LEU A 45 0.21 1.12 10.00
N ASP A 46 -1.02 1.61 9.83
CA ASP A 46 -1.90 1.91 10.93
C ASP A 46 -3.33 1.43 10.64
N GLY A 47 -3.73 0.27 11.19
CA GLY A 47 -5.10 -0.22 11.14
C GLY A 47 -5.60 -0.66 9.76
N SER A 48 -4.79 -1.34 8.96
CA SER A 48 -5.13 -1.78 7.60
C SER A 48 -4.88 -3.28 7.40
N VAL A 49 -5.40 -3.84 6.30
CA VAL A 49 -5.30 -5.26 5.98
C VAL A 49 -4.45 -5.47 4.74
N TYR A 50 -3.46 -6.34 4.85
CA TYR A 50 -2.53 -6.71 3.79
C TYR A 50 -2.55 -8.23 3.57
N GLY A 51 -2.60 -8.64 2.31
CA GLY A 51 -2.51 -10.06 1.94
C GLY A 51 -1.10 -10.65 2.07
N ASP A 52 -0.89 -11.80 1.45
CA ASP A 52 0.39 -12.52 1.44
C ASP A 52 1.39 -11.88 0.45
N GLY A 53 2.68 -11.98 0.73
CA GLY A 53 3.75 -11.58 -0.19
C GLY A 53 3.84 -10.08 -0.48
N VAL A 54 3.24 -9.22 0.34
CA VAL A 54 3.25 -7.77 0.14
C VAL A 54 4.62 -7.20 0.47
N ILE A 55 5.13 -6.36 -0.43
CA ILE A 55 6.36 -5.59 -0.22
C ILE A 55 6.00 -4.14 0.07
N VAL A 56 6.25 -3.70 1.29
CA VAL A 56 6.11 -2.31 1.71
C VAL A 56 7.50 -1.70 1.77
N SER A 57 7.80 -0.80 0.83
CA SER A 57 9.11 -0.14 0.78
C SER A 57 9.25 0.97 1.82
N GLY A 58 10.47 1.50 1.97
CA GLY A 58 10.77 2.51 2.98
C GLY A 58 9.95 3.79 2.82
N GLY A 59 9.54 4.37 3.95
CA GLY A 59 8.79 5.61 4.00
C GLY A 59 7.35 5.53 3.49
N VAL A 60 6.80 4.35 3.23
CA VAL A 60 5.36 4.20 2.93
C VAL A 60 4.53 4.67 4.11
N MET A 61 3.54 5.53 3.83
CA MET A 61 2.62 6.08 4.83
C MET A 61 1.21 5.58 4.53
N ALA A 62 0.67 4.74 5.41
CA ALA A 62 -0.67 4.18 5.30
C ALA A 62 -1.38 4.24 6.65
N GLY A 63 -2.38 5.11 6.76
CA GLY A 63 -3.27 5.19 7.93
C GLY A 63 -4.28 4.04 7.96
N ALA A 64 -5.40 4.24 8.65
CA ALA A 64 -6.46 3.25 8.75
C ALA A 64 -7.32 3.15 7.47
N GLY A 65 -7.89 1.97 7.24
CA GLY A 65 -8.93 1.77 6.22
C GLY A 65 -8.41 1.38 4.85
N PHE A 66 -7.27 0.69 4.74
CA PHE A 66 -6.78 0.17 3.47
C PHE A 66 -6.90 -1.35 3.39
N ARG A 67 -7.27 -1.83 2.22
CA ARG A 67 -7.22 -3.25 1.88
C ARG A 67 -6.24 -3.45 0.73
N VAL A 68 -5.17 -4.16 1.00
CA VAL A 68 -4.10 -4.49 0.04
C VAL A 68 -4.11 -6.00 -0.18
N GLY A 69 -4.23 -6.41 -1.41
CA GLY A 69 -4.25 -7.82 -1.83
C GLY A 69 -2.91 -8.51 -1.73
N ASN A 70 -2.81 -9.67 -2.36
CA ASN A 70 -1.60 -10.49 -2.34
C ASN A 70 -0.56 -10.00 -3.36
N ASN A 71 0.73 -10.21 -3.05
CA ASN A 71 1.85 -9.92 -3.97
C ASN A 71 1.85 -8.48 -4.50
N VAL A 72 1.37 -7.53 -3.71
CA VAL A 72 1.37 -6.10 -4.04
C VAL A 72 2.73 -5.50 -3.70
N PHE A 73 3.21 -4.62 -4.57
CA PHE A 73 4.39 -3.80 -4.33
C PHE A 73 4.01 -2.36 -4.05
N LEU A 74 4.34 -1.85 -2.87
CA LEU A 74 4.26 -0.44 -2.51
C LEU A 74 5.67 0.15 -2.53
N GLY A 75 5.95 0.99 -3.53
CA GLY A 75 7.24 1.63 -3.74
C GLY A 75 7.60 2.62 -2.63
N PRO A 76 8.87 3.07 -2.56
CA PRO A 76 9.31 4.02 -1.53
C PRO A 76 8.46 5.29 -1.50
N ASN A 77 8.14 5.76 -0.29
CA ASN A 77 7.39 6.99 -0.05
C ASN A 77 5.98 7.03 -0.71
N VAL A 78 5.37 5.88 -0.96
CA VAL A 78 3.96 5.83 -1.35
C VAL A 78 3.09 6.30 -0.19
N VAL A 79 2.08 7.12 -0.50
CA VAL A 79 1.10 7.62 0.47
C VAL A 79 -0.28 7.10 0.09
N LEU A 80 -0.93 6.40 1.03
CA LEU A 80 -2.34 6.03 0.93
C LEU A 80 -3.15 6.98 1.81
N CYS A 81 -4.06 7.74 1.19
CA CYS A 81 -4.89 8.72 1.88
C CYS A 81 -6.24 8.10 2.28
N ASN A 82 -6.69 8.37 3.50
CA ASN A 82 -7.97 7.88 4.01
C ASN A 82 -9.00 8.99 4.26
N ASP A 83 -8.62 10.25 4.08
CA ASP A 83 -9.49 11.40 4.29
C ASP A 83 -9.49 12.29 3.05
N LEU A 84 -10.67 12.52 2.47
CA LEU A 84 -10.86 13.38 1.29
C LEU A 84 -10.86 14.87 1.67
N TRP A 85 -11.30 15.18 2.90
CA TRP A 85 -11.44 16.53 3.41
C TRP A 85 -10.79 16.65 4.78
N PRO A 86 -9.43 16.71 4.84
CA PRO A 86 -8.73 16.72 6.11
C PRO A 86 -8.93 18.04 6.86
N PHE A 87 -9.50 17.94 8.06
CA PHE A 87 -9.67 19.04 8.99
C PHE A 87 -8.79 18.87 10.24
N ALA A 88 -8.50 19.99 10.89
CA ALA A 88 -7.71 19.95 12.13
C ALA A 88 -8.53 19.42 13.32
N ASP A 89 -9.85 19.62 13.31
CA ASP A 89 -10.75 18.97 14.26
C ASP A 89 -10.92 17.48 13.88
N LYS A 90 -10.61 16.62 14.78
CA LYS A 90 -10.61 15.17 14.56
C LYS A 90 -11.99 14.52 14.79
N GLU A 91 -13.06 15.29 14.99
CA GLU A 91 -14.39 14.75 15.31
C GLU A 91 -14.95 13.82 14.20
N GLY A 92 -14.59 14.05 12.94
CA GLY A 92 -14.98 13.17 11.82
C GLY A 92 -13.91 12.18 11.38
N TYR A 93 -12.74 12.17 12.00
CA TYR A 93 -11.61 11.32 11.59
C TYR A 93 -11.77 9.85 11.98
N ASP A 94 -12.58 9.60 13.00
CA ASP A 94 -12.81 8.27 13.52
C ASP A 94 -14.03 7.63 12.85
N ASP A 95 -13.85 7.09 11.65
CA ASP A 95 -14.90 6.34 10.96
C ASP A 95 -14.93 4.89 11.44
N PRO A 96 -15.94 4.49 12.25
CA PRO A 96 -16.06 3.12 12.74
C PRO A 96 -16.09 2.07 11.62
N ALA A 97 -16.66 2.40 10.45
CA ALA A 97 -16.74 1.49 9.32
C ALA A 97 -15.37 1.23 8.67
N LEU A 98 -14.46 2.20 8.68
CA LEU A 98 -13.06 1.99 8.25
C LEU A 98 -12.30 1.11 9.25
N ARG A 99 -12.57 1.26 10.56
CA ARG A 99 -11.92 0.44 11.59
C ARG A 99 -12.45 -0.98 11.64
N SER A 100 -13.76 -1.16 11.47
CA SER A 100 -14.39 -2.49 11.47
C SER A 100 -14.10 -3.31 10.22
N GLY A 101 -13.58 -2.68 9.16
CA GLY A 101 -13.38 -3.31 7.85
C GLY A 101 -14.66 -3.47 7.03
N GLU A 102 -15.75 -2.79 7.41
CA GLU A 102 -16.99 -2.72 6.61
C GLU A 102 -16.80 -1.87 5.36
N ARG A 103 -15.91 -0.87 5.45
CA ARG A 103 -15.57 0.03 4.35
C ARG A 103 -14.07 0.22 4.25
N PHE A 104 -13.54 0.42 3.05
CA PHE A 104 -12.14 0.73 2.82
C PHE A 104 -12.01 2.07 2.11
N ALA A 105 -11.06 2.88 2.56
CA ALA A 105 -10.73 4.14 1.91
C ALA A 105 -10.03 3.90 0.56
N VAL A 106 -9.13 2.92 0.50
CA VAL A 106 -8.44 2.49 -0.73
C VAL A 106 -8.41 0.97 -0.77
N VAL A 107 -8.63 0.42 -1.96
CA VAL A 107 -8.48 -1.01 -2.23
C VAL A 107 -7.42 -1.20 -3.30
N ILE A 108 -6.39 -1.99 -3.02
CA ILE A 108 -5.36 -2.39 -3.98
C ILE A 108 -5.46 -3.89 -4.16
N GLU A 109 -5.74 -4.33 -5.39
CA GLU A 109 -5.96 -5.74 -5.69
C GLU A 109 -4.64 -6.48 -5.96
N ASP A 110 -4.73 -7.81 -6.07
CA ASP A 110 -3.59 -8.72 -6.16
C ASP A 110 -2.61 -8.36 -7.30
N GLY A 111 -1.33 -8.42 -6.99
CA GLY A 111 -0.24 -8.24 -7.95
C GLY A 111 -0.09 -6.82 -8.51
N ALA A 112 -0.81 -5.84 -7.98
CA ALA A 112 -0.62 -4.45 -8.36
C ALA A 112 0.74 -3.90 -7.89
N ALA A 113 1.28 -2.92 -8.63
CA ALA A 113 2.54 -2.27 -8.29
C ALA A 113 2.37 -0.75 -8.27
N ILE A 114 2.68 -0.17 -7.12
CA ILE A 114 2.58 1.28 -6.91
C ILE A 114 3.99 1.87 -6.91
N GLY A 115 4.27 2.74 -7.87
CA GLY A 115 5.58 3.37 -8.05
C GLY A 115 5.93 4.35 -6.92
N ALA A 116 7.23 4.58 -6.73
CA ALA A 116 7.76 5.44 -5.67
C ALA A 116 7.12 6.83 -5.67
N GLY A 117 6.77 7.34 -4.48
CA GLY A 117 6.20 8.67 -4.30
C GLY A 117 4.81 8.86 -4.88
N ALA A 118 4.13 7.80 -5.30
CA ALA A 118 2.73 7.91 -5.73
C ALA A 118 1.82 8.18 -4.54
N VAL A 119 0.75 8.95 -4.80
CA VAL A 119 -0.28 9.29 -3.81
C VAL A 119 -1.61 8.71 -4.30
N ILE A 120 -2.24 7.89 -3.47
CA ILE A 120 -3.54 7.27 -3.78
C ILE A 120 -4.60 7.95 -2.92
N LEU A 121 -5.55 8.63 -3.56
CA LEU A 121 -6.60 9.35 -2.87
C LEU A 121 -7.72 8.41 -2.37
N PRO A 122 -8.51 8.84 -1.36
CA PRO A 122 -9.61 8.05 -0.84
C PRO A 122 -10.69 7.76 -1.90
N GLY A 123 -11.32 6.61 -1.77
CA GLY A 123 -12.34 6.12 -2.70
C GLY A 123 -11.79 5.35 -3.90
N VAL A 124 -10.45 5.26 -4.05
CA VAL A 124 -9.82 4.65 -5.21
C VAL A 124 -9.66 3.14 -5.06
N ARG A 125 -9.96 2.42 -6.15
CA ARG A 125 -9.63 1.00 -6.35
C ARG A 125 -8.53 0.87 -7.41
N ILE A 126 -7.43 0.20 -7.06
CA ILE A 126 -6.37 -0.19 -7.99
C ILE A 126 -6.60 -1.66 -8.35
N GLY A 127 -6.94 -1.95 -9.59
CA GLY A 127 -7.27 -3.28 -10.07
C GLY A 127 -6.08 -4.23 -10.14
N ALA A 128 -6.36 -5.53 -10.18
CA ALA A 128 -5.36 -6.58 -10.14
C ALA A 128 -4.30 -6.43 -11.24
N GLY A 129 -3.02 -6.54 -10.87
CA GLY A 129 -1.89 -6.41 -11.78
C GLY A 129 -1.73 -5.04 -12.42
N ALA A 130 -2.45 -4.01 -11.98
CA ALA A 130 -2.25 -2.64 -12.44
C ALA A 130 -0.91 -2.08 -11.96
N VAL A 131 -0.39 -1.11 -12.70
CA VAL A 131 0.86 -0.41 -12.38
C VAL A 131 0.59 1.09 -12.30
N VAL A 132 0.92 1.67 -11.16
CA VAL A 132 0.91 3.13 -10.96
C VAL A 132 2.33 3.63 -11.11
N ALA A 133 2.55 4.57 -12.02
CA ALA A 133 3.88 5.16 -12.25
C ALA A 133 4.36 5.95 -11.03
N ALA A 134 5.68 6.03 -10.86
CA ALA A 134 6.28 6.83 -9.78
C ALA A 134 5.84 8.30 -9.85
N GLY A 135 5.51 8.88 -8.68
CA GLY A 135 5.06 10.25 -8.52
C GLY A 135 3.67 10.55 -9.09
N ALA A 136 2.89 9.54 -9.43
CA ALA A 136 1.50 9.73 -9.86
C ALA A 136 0.59 10.08 -8.67
N VAL A 137 -0.38 10.97 -8.92
CA VAL A 137 -1.52 11.18 -8.01
C VAL A 137 -2.73 10.48 -8.64
N VAL A 138 -3.27 9.52 -7.92
CA VAL A 138 -4.39 8.69 -8.39
C VAL A 138 -5.67 9.09 -7.65
N GLU A 139 -6.62 9.67 -8.38
CA GLU A 139 -7.86 10.23 -7.85
C GLU A 139 -9.12 9.47 -8.31
N ARG A 140 -8.97 8.43 -9.12
CA ARG A 140 -10.06 7.56 -9.57
C ARG A 140 -9.54 6.14 -9.81
N ASP A 141 -10.47 5.21 -9.97
CA ASP A 141 -10.17 3.79 -10.16
C ASP A 141 -9.23 3.53 -11.32
N VAL A 142 -8.33 2.58 -11.12
CA VAL A 142 -7.41 2.06 -12.12
C VAL A 142 -7.83 0.65 -12.49
N PRO A 143 -8.27 0.39 -13.73
CA PRO A 143 -8.65 -0.96 -14.14
C PRO A 143 -7.47 -1.95 -14.05
N GLY A 144 -7.79 -3.23 -13.81
CA GLY A 144 -6.79 -4.28 -13.74
C GLY A 144 -5.93 -4.36 -15.00
N GLY A 145 -4.64 -4.64 -14.83
CA GLY A 145 -3.67 -4.76 -15.91
C GLY A 145 -3.35 -3.47 -16.66
N MET A 146 -3.77 -2.30 -16.16
CA MET A 146 -3.47 -1.01 -16.77
C MET A 146 -2.27 -0.33 -16.12
N VAL A 147 -1.56 0.50 -16.89
CA VAL A 147 -0.52 1.42 -16.40
C VAL A 147 -1.08 2.82 -16.35
N ILE A 148 -0.99 3.46 -15.20
CA ILE A 148 -1.31 4.89 -15.04
C ILE A 148 -0.02 5.68 -14.97
N HIS A 149 0.13 6.65 -15.88
CA HIS A 149 1.29 7.52 -15.96
C HIS A 149 1.13 8.77 -15.08
N ARG A 150 2.26 9.42 -14.74
CA ARG A 150 2.31 10.59 -13.86
C ARG A 150 1.45 11.77 -14.33
N ASN A 151 1.24 11.93 -15.63
CA ASN A 151 0.55 13.09 -16.23
C ASN A 151 -0.90 12.79 -16.61
N GLY A 152 -1.55 11.82 -15.99
CA GLY A 152 -2.98 11.54 -16.20
C GLY A 152 -3.30 10.13 -16.71
N TYR A 153 -4.58 9.91 -16.88
CA TYR A 153 -5.21 8.62 -17.12
C TYR A 153 -5.10 8.13 -18.59
N HIS A 154 -3.96 8.24 -19.20
CA HIS A 154 -3.68 7.53 -20.43
C HIS A 154 -3.21 6.12 -20.09
N GLY A 155 -4.18 5.29 -19.67
CA GLY A 155 -3.91 3.91 -19.36
C GLY A 155 -3.53 3.14 -20.62
N VAL A 156 -2.38 2.52 -20.59
CA VAL A 156 -2.01 1.47 -21.56
C VAL A 156 -1.98 0.15 -20.80
N HIS A 157 -2.25 -0.95 -21.51
CA HIS A 157 -2.11 -2.26 -20.87
C HIS A 157 -0.67 -2.50 -20.43
N VAL A 158 -0.49 -3.13 -19.28
CA VAL A 158 0.82 -3.59 -18.82
C VAL A 158 1.39 -4.54 -19.88
N PRO A 159 2.52 -4.21 -20.49
CA PRO A 159 3.10 -5.08 -21.51
C PRO A 159 3.46 -6.46 -20.92
N ALA A 160 3.10 -7.53 -21.61
CA ALA A 160 3.33 -8.89 -21.12
C ALA A 160 4.80 -9.13 -20.73
N HIS A 161 5.74 -8.59 -21.52
CA HIS A 161 7.18 -8.73 -21.26
C HIS A 161 7.68 -7.97 -20.01
N TRP A 162 6.91 -7.05 -19.41
CA TRP A 162 7.32 -6.35 -18.19
C TRP A 162 7.46 -7.29 -16.99
N ARG A 163 6.65 -8.34 -16.96
CA ARG A 163 6.73 -9.37 -15.92
C ARG A 163 7.94 -10.30 -16.12
N GLU A 164 8.41 -10.42 -17.35
CA GLU A 164 9.52 -11.30 -17.74
C GLU A 164 10.87 -10.57 -17.68
N SER A 165 10.91 -9.27 -18.04
CA SER A 165 12.13 -8.46 -18.03
C SER A 165 12.27 -7.68 -16.73
N ARG A 166 12.71 -8.34 -15.67
CA ARG A 166 12.79 -7.72 -14.33
C ARG A 166 13.76 -6.56 -14.21
N MET A 167 14.67 -6.31 -15.15
CA MET A 167 15.61 -5.19 -15.08
C MET A 167 16.16 -4.78 -16.44
N ARG A 168 15.99 -3.51 -16.79
CA ARG A 168 16.86 -2.84 -17.75
C ARG A 168 17.79 -1.93 -16.98
N TRP A 169 19.05 -2.31 -16.89
CA TRP A 169 20.08 -1.42 -16.35
C TRP A 169 20.51 -0.44 -17.42
N VAL A 170 20.60 0.84 -17.07
CA VAL A 170 21.32 1.83 -17.89
C VAL A 170 22.81 1.54 -17.72
N LYS A 171 23.50 1.31 -18.83
CA LYS A 171 24.95 1.17 -18.85
C LYS A 171 25.61 2.53 -18.83
#